data_347865c80e9dcefc7576e189a33c4634
#
_entry.id   347865c80e9dcefc7576e189a33c4634
#
_cell.length_a   1.000
_cell.length_b   1.000
_cell.length_c   1.000
_cell.angle_alpha   90.00
_cell.angle_beta   90.00
_cell.angle_gamma   90.00
#
_symmetry.space_group_name_H-M   'P 1'
#
loop_
_entity.id
_entity.type
_entity.pdbx_description
1 polymer ?
#
loop_
_entity_poly.entity_id
_entity_poly.type
_entity_poly.pdbx_seq_one_letter_code
_entity_poly.pdbx_strand_id
1 'polypeptide(L)'
;MLIATAAYPITWLNSWGEYEQKLDHWVADAADNGAEFLVFPEYASMELSSLAGEERAAKMETALSSVSDVFDRICETYANLAKRYGVYILSGSAPVWDDGRYVNRLGVFDPSGAYILQDKQIMTRFEREEWCVEHGNPLNVIETDLGRFGILICYDSEFPKLGRALKDVDVLLVPSCTEAMHGYWRVRIGAMARALENQCVSVMSSLLSNEARFNGVDEATGTGGVFGPPDRGFPADGVMALGEIGTPGWTYCDIDLDAIKAVRKDGVVLNRTHWSEQDMRDLSVPVVTVSDESS
;
A
#
# COMPACT_ATOMS: atom_id res chain seq x y z
N MET A 1 18.45 -5.41 -0.51
CA MET A 1 17.45 -5.07 0.52
C MET A 1 16.35 -6.11 0.50
N LEU A 2 16.17 -6.86 1.59
CA LEU A 2 15.09 -7.83 1.70
C LEU A 2 13.81 -7.14 2.21
N ILE A 3 12.75 -7.12 1.41
CA ILE A 3 11.45 -6.58 1.79
C ILE A 3 10.46 -7.72 2.06
N ALA A 4 9.60 -7.54 3.07
CA ALA A 4 8.50 -8.45 3.37
C ALA A 4 7.16 -7.71 3.23
N THR A 5 6.24 -8.27 2.43
CA THR A 5 4.91 -7.70 2.22
C THR A 5 3.84 -8.67 2.68
N ALA A 6 2.88 -8.16 3.47
CA ALA A 6 1.91 -8.98 4.18
C ALA A 6 0.65 -9.30 3.34
N ALA A 7 0.20 -10.55 3.43
CA ALA A 7 -1.20 -10.92 3.36
C ALA A 7 -1.70 -11.03 4.82
N TYR A 8 -2.20 -9.93 5.37
CA TYR A 8 -2.43 -9.78 6.80
C TYR A 8 -3.88 -10.04 7.19
N PRO A 9 -4.15 -11.06 8.01
CA PRO A 9 -5.51 -11.34 8.47
C PRO A 9 -5.85 -10.45 9.67
N ILE A 10 -6.94 -9.67 9.58
CA ILE A 10 -7.51 -9.06 10.78
C ILE A 10 -8.22 -10.12 11.61
N THR A 11 -8.19 -9.93 12.92
CA THR A 11 -8.79 -10.86 13.88
C THR A 11 -9.50 -10.10 14.98
N TRP A 12 -10.55 -10.69 15.54
CA TRP A 12 -11.22 -10.11 16.69
C TRP A 12 -10.31 -10.16 17.92
N LEU A 13 -10.05 -8.99 18.50
CA LEU A 13 -9.17 -8.81 19.64
C LEU A 13 -10.01 -8.48 20.90
N ASN A 14 -9.58 -8.98 22.05
CA ASN A 14 -10.24 -8.74 23.33
C ASN A 14 -9.47 -7.74 24.22
N SER A 15 -8.24 -7.45 23.85
CA SER A 15 -7.39 -6.51 24.58
C SER A 15 -6.32 -5.88 23.70
N TRP A 16 -5.81 -4.73 24.13
CA TRP A 16 -4.65 -4.12 23.49
C TRP A 16 -3.42 -5.02 23.55
N GLY A 17 -3.25 -5.78 24.62
CA GLY A 17 -2.14 -6.72 24.74
C GLY A 17 -2.17 -7.84 23.68
N GLU A 18 -3.36 -8.29 23.28
CA GLU A 18 -3.49 -9.24 22.15
C GLU A 18 -3.06 -8.61 20.83
N TYR A 19 -3.40 -7.33 20.59
CA TYR A 19 -2.91 -6.59 19.42
C TYR A 19 -1.39 -6.47 19.39
N GLU A 20 -0.79 -6.01 20.50
CA GLU A 20 0.66 -5.89 20.62
C GLU A 20 1.35 -7.26 20.41
N GLN A 21 0.83 -8.31 21.00
CA GLN A 21 1.37 -9.66 20.86
C GLN A 21 1.27 -10.17 19.42
N LYS A 22 0.16 -9.91 18.73
CA LYS A 22 -0.05 -10.28 17.34
C LYS A 22 0.94 -9.55 16.43
N LEU A 23 1.06 -8.22 16.57
CA LEU A 23 2.01 -7.43 15.78
C LEU A 23 3.47 -7.82 16.07
N ASP A 24 3.81 -8.05 17.34
CA ASP A 24 5.14 -8.50 17.73
C ASP A 24 5.51 -9.81 17.04
N HIS A 25 4.57 -10.78 17.01
CA HIS A 25 4.77 -12.05 16.30
C HIS A 25 4.99 -11.85 14.79
N TRP A 26 4.17 -11.01 14.13
CA TRP A 26 4.33 -10.71 12.71
C TRP A 26 5.66 -10.03 12.40
N VAL A 27 6.05 -9.02 13.18
CA VAL A 27 7.30 -8.30 12.97
C VAL A 27 8.51 -9.19 13.28
N ALA A 28 8.45 -9.98 14.37
CA ALA A 28 9.50 -10.92 14.73
C ALA A 28 9.74 -11.94 13.61
N ASP A 29 8.68 -12.57 13.09
CA ASP A 29 8.79 -13.54 12.01
C ASP A 29 9.48 -12.96 10.77
N ALA A 30 9.11 -11.76 10.33
CA ALA A 30 9.76 -11.11 9.19
C ALA A 30 11.23 -10.74 9.48
N ALA A 31 11.51 -10.19 10.65
CA ALA A 31 12.87 -9.79 11.06
C ALA A 31 13.80 -11.01 11.22
N ASP A 32 13.31 -12.10 11.79
CA ASP A 32 14.07 -13.36 11.95
C ASP A 32 14.39 -14.00 10.59
N ASN A 33 13.55 -13.74 9.55
CA ASN A 33 13.82 -14.11 8.16
C ASN A 33 14.71 -13.09 7.43
N GLY A 34 15.21 -12.06 8.10
CA GLY A 34 16.17 -11.09 7.59
C GLY A 34 15.54 -9.92 6.82
N ALA A 35 14.23 -9.71 6.89
CA ALA A 35 13.61 -8.56 6.25
C ALA A 35 14.06 -7.24 6.90
N GLU A 36 14.40 -6.28 6.05
CA GLU A 36 14.83 -4.92 6.45
C GLU A 36 13.68 -3.91 6.38
N PHE A 37 12.67 -4.16 5.52
CA PHE A 37 11.49 -3.33 5.38
C PHE A 37 10.22 -4.21 5.34
N LEU A 38 9.26 -3.91 6.22
CA LEU A 38 8.00 -4.64 6.38
C LEU A 38 6.83 -3.78 5.91
N VAL A 39 5.89 -4.37 5.14
CA VAL A 39 4.77 -3.64 4.55
C VAL A 39 3.45 -4.27 5.00
N PHE A 40 2.74 -3.59 5.92
CA PHE A 40 1.39 -3.95 6.33
C PHE A 40 0.35 -3.32 5.39
N PRO A 41 -0.88 -3.86 5.31
CA PRO A 41 -1.86 -3.39 4.34
C PRO A 41 -2.72 -2.21 4.84
N GLU A 42 -3.46 -1.63 3.89
CA GLU A 42 -4.50 -0.65 4.17
C GLU A 42 -5.53 -1.19 5.15
N TYR A 43 -6.00 -0.35 6.08
CA TYR A 43 -7.03 -0.65 7.08
C TYR A 43 -6.74 -1.83 8.03
N ALA A 44 -5.50 -2.31 8.10
CA ALA A 44 -5.17 -3.36 9.07
C ALA A 44 -5.46 -2.94 10.52
N SER A 45 -5.38 -1.65 10.83
CA SER A 45 -5.70 -1.14 12.16
C SER A 45 -7.20 -1.17 12.49
N MET A 46 -8.09 -1.44 11.53
CA MET A 46 -9.54 -1.56 11.77
C MET A 46 -9.88 -2.72 12.70
N GLU A 47 -9.02 -3.71 12.86
CA GLU A 47 -9.20 -4.77 13.86
C GLU A 47 -9.31 -4.24 15.30
N LEU A 48 -8.77 -3.04 15.57
CA LEU A 48 -8.87 -2.38 16.88
C LEU A 48 -10.27 -1.89 17.22
N SER A 49 -11.18 -1.80 16.23
CA SER A 49 -12.60 -1.52 16.51
C SER A 49 -13.23 -2.58 17.41
N SER A 50 -12.71 -3.83 17.41
CA SER A 50 -13.12 -4.91 18.31
C SER A 50 -12.99 -4.55 19.79
N LEU A 51 -12.00 -3.71 20.15
CA LEU A 51 -11.78 -3.28 21.54
C LEU A 51 -12.88 -2.37 22.07
N ALA A 52 -13.66 -1.75 21.17
CA ALA A 52 -14.83 -0.96 21.54
C ALA A 52 -16.09 -1.83 21.75
N GLY A 53 -16.00 -3.13 21.49
CA GLY A 53 -17.08 -4.10 21.62
C GLY A 53 -17.92 -4.24 20.34
N GLU A 54 -18.64 -5.37 20.23
CA GLU A 54 -19.33 -5.79 19.01
C GLU A 54 -20.35 -4.76 18.50
N GLU A 55 -21.14 -4.15 19.41
CA GLU A 55 -22.13 -3.15 19.02
C GLU A 55 -21.51 -1.92 18.33
N ARG A 56 -20.34 -1.47 18.79
CA ARG A 56 -19.62 -0.31 18.22
C ARG A 56 -18.85 -0.70 16.96
N ALA A 57 -18.24 -1.86 16.92
CA ALA A 57 -17.53 -2.36 15.74
C ALA A 57 -18.48 -2.62 14.55
N ALA A 58 -19.73 -3.01 14.82
CA ALA A 58 -20.74 -3.24 13.78
C ALA A 58 -21.35 -1.96 13.17
N LYS A 59 -21.06 -0.78 13.74
CA LYS A 59 -21.55 0.51 13.23
C LYS A 59 -20.38 1.34 12.69
N MET A 60 -20.42 1.73 11.44
CA MET A 60 -19.34 2.43 10.75
C MET A 60 -18.81 3.64 11.55
N GLU A 61 -19.67 4.58 11.91
CA GLU A 61 -19.28 5.80 12.62
C GLU A 61 -18.52 5.50 13.93
N THR A 62 -18.99 4.53 14.72
CA THR A 62 -18.35 4.19 15.99
C THR A 62 -17.14 3.29 15.83
N ALA A 63 -17.06 2.49 14.76
CA ALA A 63 -15.86 1.74 14.39
C ALA A 63 -14.72 2.70 14.01
N LEU A 64 -14.99 3.66 13.12
CA LEU A 64 -14.00 4.66 12.70
C LEU A 64 -13.51 5.50 13.90
N SER A 65 -14.43 6.03 14.71
CA SER A 65 -14.04 6.86 15.86
C SER A 65 -13.22 6.08 16.89
N SER A 66 -13.58 4.82 17.16
CA SER A 66 -12.85 4.00 18.15
C SER A 66 -11.41 3.67 17.72
N VAL A 67 -11.15 3.52 16.42
CA VAL A 67 -9.80 3.33 15.89
C VAL A 67 -9.03 4.65 15.85
N SER A 68 -9.71 5.74 15.45
CA SER A 68 -9.12 7.07 15.44
C SER A 68 -8.64 7.50 16.84
N ASP A 69 -9.45 7.24 17.87
CA ASP A 69 -9.15 7.62 19.26
C ASP A 69 -7.86 6.98 19.82
N VAL A 70 -7.40 5.89 19.20
CA VAL A 70 -6.19 5.15 19.63
C VAL A 70 -5.03 5.28 18.65
N PHE A 71 -5.11 6.16 17.64
CA PHE A 71 -4.11 6.25 16.57
C PHE A 71 -2.71 6.56 17.10
N ASP A 72 -2.56 7.46 18.05
CA ASP A 72 -1.26 7.77 18.65
C ASP A 72 -0.63 6.53 19.30
N ARG A 73 -1.44 5.72 19.97
CA ARG A 73 -0.99 4.46 20.57
C ARG A 73 -0.64 3.41 19.52
N ILE A 74 -1.33 3.40 18.38
CA ILE A 74 -0.93 2.58 17.22
C ILE A 74 0.48 2.99 16.76
N CYS A 75 0.72 4.29 16.59
CA CYS A 75 2.03 4.81 16.21
C CYS A 75 3.12 4.43 17.22
N GLU A 76 2.86 4.57 18.52
CA GLU A 76 3.80 4.15 19.57
C GLU A 76 4.13 2.65 19.50
N THR A 77 3.13 1.82 19.23
CA THR A 77 3.33 0.36 19.09
C THR A 77 4.24 0.03 17.92
N TYR A 78 3.99 0.59 16.73
CA TYR A 78 4.84 0.37 15.56
C TYR A 78 6.25 0.95 15.73
N ALA A 79 6.39 2.14 16.33
CA ALA A 79 7.68 2.75 16.63
C ALA A 79 8.53 1.86 17.56
N ASN A 80 7.90 1.30 18.60
CA ASN A 80 8.57 0.38 19.53
C ASN A 80 8.99 -0.93 18.84
N LEU A 81 8.15 -1.47 17.93
CA LEU A 81 8.48 -2.68 17.17
C LEU A 81 9.61 -2.42 16.17
N ALA A 82 9.55 -1.34 15.40
CA ALA A 82 10.60 -0.95 14.46
C ALA A 82 11.96 -0.83 15.17
N LYS A 83 11.98 -0.16 16.32
CA LYS A 83 13.18 -0.01 17.14
C LYS A 83 13.66 -1.34 17.75
N ARG A 84 12.74 -2.18 18.26
CA ARG A 84 13.08 -3.46 18.87
C ARG A 84 13.76 -4.41 17.92
N TYR A 85 13.23 -4.49 16.69
CA TYR A 85 13.70 -5.43 15.67
C TYR A 85 14.72 -4.82 14.70
N GLY A 86 14.96 -3.50 14.76
CA GLY A 86 15.90 -2.80 13.90
C GLY A 86 15.47 -2.78 12.42
N VAL A 87 14.18 -2.68 12.14
CA VAL A 87 13.59 -2.76 10.79
C VAL A 87 12.77 -1.51 10.47
N TYR A 88 12.61 -1.23 9.17
CA TYR A 88 11.60 -0.28 8.69
C TYR A 88 10.23 -0.92 8.65
N ILE A 89 9.19 -0.19 9.04
CA ILE A 89 7.80 -0.69 8.98
C ILE A 89 6.89 0.35 8.33
N LEU A 90 6.21 -0.02 7.24
CA LEU A 90 4.98 0.64 6.83
C LEU A 90 3.85 0.01 7.65
N SER A 91 3.20 0.79 8.52
CA SER A 91 2.11 0.30 9.36
C SER A 91 0.85 -0.03 8.56
N GLY A 92 -0.04 -0.79 9.16
CA GLY A 92 -1.43 -0.82 8.72
C GLY A 92 -2.06 0.56 8.83
N SER A 93 -2.85 0.95 7.81
CA SER A 93 -3.54 2.23 7.88
C SER A 93 -4.76 2.20 8.80
N ALA A 94 -5.16 3.38 9.23
CA ALA A 94 -6.29 3.64 10.10
C ALA A 94 -7.13 4.82 9.59
N PRO A 95 -8.44 4.85 9.87
CA PRO A 95 -9.20 6.09 9.79
C PRO A 95 -8.75 7.00 10.95
N VAL A 96 -8.42 8.24 10.64
CA VAL A 96 -7.95 9.24 11.62
C VAL A 96 -8.79 10.50 11.48
N TRP A 97 -9.35 10.97 12.59
CA TRP A 97 -10.02 12.26 12.63
C TRP A 97 -8.99 13.38 12.63
N ASP A 98 -8.99 14.20 11.58
CA ASP A 98 -8.04 15.28 11.37
C ASP A 98 -8.73 16.50 10.76
N ASP A 99 -8.65 17.63 11.45
CA ASP A 99 -9.23 18.91 11.02
C ASP A 99 -10.69 18.83 10.53
N GLY A 100 -11.54 18.12 11.30
CA GLY A 100 -12.98 18.05 11.06
C GLY A 100 -13.43 16.98 10.05
N ARG A 101 -12.54 16.08 9.61
CA ARG A 101 -12.82 14.99 8.69
C ARG A 101 -12.04 13.73 9.04
N TYR A 102 -12.49 12.57 8.56
CA TYR A 102 -11.69 11.36 8.59
C TYR A 102 -10.76 11.30 7.37
N VAL A 103 -9.51 10.93 7.61
CA VAL A 103 -8.53 10.59 6.57
C VAL A 103 -8.06 9.14 6.76
N ASN A 104 -7.67 8.48 5.68
CA ASN A 104 -7.05 7.16 5.74
C ASN A 104 -5.53 7.36 5.85
N ARG A 105 -4.96 7.10 7.03
CA ARG A 105 -3.58 7.45 7.40
C ARG A 105 -2.78 6.24 7.83
N LEU A 106 -1.52 6.20 7.44
CA LEU A 106 -0.51 5.24 7.91
C LEU A 106 0.79 5.94 8.26
N GLY A 107 1.71 5.19 8.90
CA GLY A 107 3.05 5.66 9.24
C GLY A 107 4.14 4.80 8.61
N VAL A 108 5.29 5.43 8.32
CA VAL A 108 6.55 4.74 8.06
C VAL A 108 7.47 4.98 9.23
N PHE A 109 7.87 3.91 9.86
CA PHE A 109 8.69 3.89 11.08
C PHE A 109 10.09 3.39 10.74
N ASP A 110 11.12 4.08 11.21
CA ASP A 110 12.50 3.69 11.01
C ASP A 110 13.05 2.86 12.20
N PRO A 111 14.24 2.24 12.08
CA PRO A 111 14.85 1.46 13.15
C PRO A 111 15.18 2.24 14.44
N SER A 112 15.09 3.58 14.43
CA SER A 112 15.23 4.39 15.65
C SER A 112 13.90 4.56 16.41
N GLY A 113 12.78 4.26 15.74
CA GLY A 113 11.42 4.52 16.18
C GLY A 113 10.89 5.91 15.77
N ALA A 114 11.66 6.70 14.98
CA ALA A 114 11.13 7.89 14.35
C ALA A 114 10.18 7.53 13.20
N TYR A 115 9.22 8.39 12.92
CA TYR A 115 8.24 8.10 11.87
C TYR A 115 7.71 9.34 11.15
N ILE A 116 7.19 9.10 9.97
CA ILE A 116 6.43 10.07 9.19
C ILE A 116 5.05 9.50 8.87
N LEU A 117 4.08 10.36 8.64
CA LEU A 117 2.71 9.99 8.29
C LEU A 117 2.43 10.28 6.83
N GLN A 118 1.63 9.43 6.21
CA GLN A 118 1.15 9.58 4.84
C GLN A 118 -0.34 9.29 4.78
N ASP A 119 -1.07 10.13 4.04
CA ASP A 119 -2.51 10.02 3.85
C ASP A 119 -2.85 9.55 2.43
N LYS A 120 -3.98 8.84 2.31
CA LYS A 120 -4.59 8.50 1.03
C LYS A 120 -5.06 9.75 0.29
N GLN A 121 -4.93 9.74 -1.04
CA GLN A 121 -5.22 10.88 -1.88
C GLN A 121 -6.60 10.80 -2.55
N ILE A 122 -7.00 9.61 -2.99
CA ILE A 122 -8.25 9.40 -3.74
C ILE A 122 -9.05 8.30 -3.07
N MET A 123 -10.21 8.68 -2.59
CA MET A 123 -11.13 7.76 -1.91
C MET A 123 -11.91 6.93 -2.93
N THR A 124 -12.11 5.66 -2.63
CA THR A 124 -13.06 4.81 -3.34
C THR A 124 -14.48 5.35 -3.16
N ARG A 125 -15.41 4.84 -3.96
CA ARG A 125 -16.82 5.20 -3.82
C ARG A 125 -17.35 4.88 -2.43
N PHE A 126 -17.01 3.71 -1.89
CA PHE A 126 -17.41 3.24 -0.58
C PHE A 126 -16.90 4.15 0.55
N GLU A 127 -15.61 4.50 0.53
CA GLU A 127 -15.03 5.43 1.51
C GLU A 127 -15.72 6.80 1.49
N ARG A 128 -16.13 7.30 0.31
CA ARG A 128 -16.82 8.59 0.18
C ARG A 128 -18.27 8.57 0.64
N GLU A 129 -19.02 7.55 0.21
CA GLU A 129 -20.47 7.51 0.35
C GLU A 129 -20.93 6.93 1.68
N GLU A 130 -20.15 6.00 2.26
CA GLU A 130 -20.52 5.26 3.46
C GLU A 130 -19.63 5.59 4.67
N TRP A 131 -18.32 5.75 4.48
CA TRP A 131 -17.39 6.03 5.57
C TRP A 131 -17.16 7.53 5.78
N CYS A 132 -17.52 8.37 4.82
CA CYS A 132 -17.24 9.80 4.84
C CYS A 132 -15.76 10.12 5.08
N VAL A 133 -14.87 9.28 4.51
CA VAL A 133 -13.43 9.52 4.51
C VAL A 133 -13.07 10.45 3.35
N GLU A 134 -12.20 11.42 3.62
CA GLU A 134 -11.77 12.42 2.65
C GLU A 134 -10.26 12.29 2.36
N HIS A 135 -9.80 13.01 1.32
CA HIS A 135 -8.37 13.10 1.01
C HIS A 135 -7.62 13.78 2.15
N GLY A 136 -6.40 13.31 2.40
CA GLY A 136 -5.54 13.89 3.42
C GLY A 136 -4.42 14.76 2.86
N ASN A 137 -3.30 14.81 3.60
CA ASN A 137 -2.11 15.57 3.25
C ASN A 137 -1.44 15.05 1.97
N PRO A 138 -0.69 15.90 1.23
CA PRO A 138 -0.02 15.53 -0.01
C PRO A 138 0.95 14.36 0.12
N LEU A 139 1.27 13.74 -1.02
CA LEU A 139 2.26 12.68 -1.13
C LEU A 139 3.67 13.15 -0.73
N ASN A 140 4.43 12.24 -0.11
CA ASN A 140 5.83 12.44 0.24
C ASN A 140 6.74 11.46 -0.52
N VAL A 141 7.97 11.87 -0.79
CA VAL A 141 9.08 10.98 -1.06
C VAL A 141 9.83 10.77 0.25
N ILE A 142 9.98 9.52 0.66
CA ILE A 142 10.59 9.13 1.92
C ILE A 142 12.01 8.67 1.62
N GLU A 143 13.00 9.38 2.15
CA GLU A 143 14.40 9.05 1.98
C GLU A 143 14.90 8.24 3.19
N THR A 144 15.51 7.10 2.93
CA THR A 144 16.05 6.17 3.93
C THR A 144 17.43 5.71 3.51
N ASP A 145 18.16 5.02 4.39
CA ASP A 145 19.42 4.34 4.03
C ASP A 145 19.21 3.12 3.10
N LEU A 146 17.97 2.64 2.99
CA LEU A 146 17.58 1.57 2.07
C LEU A 146 17.14 2.08 0.68
N GLY A 147 17.13 3.41 0.44
CA GLY A 147 16.68 4.02 -0.81
C GLY A 147 15.51 4.98 -0.64
N ARG A 148 14.89 5.37 -1.76
CA ARG A 148 13.75 6.29 -1.79
C ARG A 148 12.44 5.53 -1.98
N PHE A 149 11.50 5.81 -1.09
CA PHE A 149 10.17 5.19 -1.08
C PHE A 149 9.08 6.21 -1.35
N GLY A 150 8.01 5.76 -1.99
CA GLY A 150 6.74 6.48 -2.12
C GLY A 150 5.58 5.56 -1.76
N ILE A 151 4.42 6.13 -1.45
CA ILE A 151 3.26 5.34 -1.04
C ILE A 151 2.06 5.77 -1.87
N LEU A 152 1.36 4.77 -2.44
CA LEU A 152 0.05 4.92 -3.07
C LEU A 152 -0.90 3.94 -2.39
N ILE A 153 -1.79 4.43 -1.56
CA ILE A 153 -2.68 3.58 -0.78
C ILE A 153 -3.78 3.05 -1.69
N CYS A 154 -3.73 1.73 -1.98
CA CYS A 154 -4.77 0.98 -2.68
C CYS A 154 -5.22 1.66 -4.00
N TYR A 155 -6.39 2.29 -3.98
CA TYR A 155 -7.01 2.97 -5.13
C TYR A 155 -6.12 4.08 -5.73
N ASP A 156 -5.28 4.75 -4.93
CA ASP A 156 -4.32 5.74 -5.43
C ASP A 156 -3.43 5.17 -6.55
N SER A 157 -3.11 3.87 -6.49
CA SER A 157 -2.28 3.20 -7.49
C SER A 157 -2.90 3.13 -8.89
N GLU A 158 -4.21 3.27 -8.99
CA GLU A 158 -4.93 3.26 -10.27
C GLU A 158 -4.82 4.60 -11.03
N PHE A 159 -4.23 5.65 -10.41
CA PHE A 159 -4.14 7.01 -10.98
C PHE A 159 -2.72 7.35 -11.47
N PRO A 160 -2.48 7.40 -12.79
CA PRO A 160 -1.15 7.62 -13.36
C PRO A 160 -0.47 8.90 -12.89
N LYS A 161 -1.22 9.99 -12.67
CA LYS A 161 -0.64 11.27 -12.22
C LYS A 161 -0.05 11.18 -10.81
N LEU A 162 -0.66 10.41 -9.90
CA LEU A 162 -0.11 10.18 -8.56
C LEU A 162 1.18 9.35 -8.65
N GLY A 163 1.16 8.28 -9.44
CA GLY A 163 2.37 7.52 -9.72
C GLY A 163 3.49 8.37 -10.30
N ARG A 164 3.14 9.27 -11.23
CA ARG A 164 4.12 10.18 -11.84
C ARG A 164 4.68 11.22 -10.88
N ALA A 165 3.91 11.68 -9.90
CA ALA A 165 4.40 12.56 -8.85
C ALA A 165 5.53 11.90 -8.04
N LEU A 166 5.51 10.56 -7.93
CA LEU A 166 6.50 9.73 -7.24
C LEU A 166 7.56 9.12 -8.18
N LYS A 167 7.83 9.74 -9.32
CA LYS A 167 8.77 9.22 -10.35
C LYS A 167 10.20 8.99 -9.85
N ASP A 168 10.60 9.67 -8.79
CA ASP A 168 11.98 9.64 -8.28
C ASP A 168 12.20 8.63 -7.14
N VAL A 169 11.18 7.83 -6.82
CA VAL A 169 11.31 6.75 -5.83
C VAL A 169 11.93 5.50 -6.45
N ASP A 170 12.64 4.73 -5.66
CA ASP A 170 13.19 3.43 -6.05
C ASP A 170 12.15 2.33 -5.83
N VAL A 171 11.39 2.45 -4.76
CA VAL A 171 10.34 1.51 -4.37
C VAL A 171 9.04 2.24 -4.09
N LEU A 172 7.95 1.75 -4.69
CA LEU A 172 6.60 2.23 -4.48
C LEU A 172 5.81 1.23 -3.64
N LEU A 173 5.33 1.65 -2.48
CA LEU A 173 4.54 0.83 -1.58
C LEU A 173 3.05 1.02 -1.86
N VAL A 174 2.33 -0.09 -2.00
CA VAL A 174 0.89 -0.11 -2.35
C VAL A 174 0.13 -0.97 -1.32
N PRO A 175 -0.05 -0.46 -0.09
CA PRO A 175 -0.87 -1.15 0.89
C PRO A 175 -2.33 -1.15 0.43
N SER A 176 -3.03 -2.29 0.51
CA SER A 176 -4.37 -2.42 -0.04
C SER A 176 -5.34 -3.21 0.85
N CYS A 177 -6.61 -2.80 0.75
CA CYS A 177 -7.77 -3.51 1.29
C CYS A 177 -8.80 -3.64 0.16
N THR A 178 -9.10 -4.85 -0.26
CA THR A 178 -10.03 -5.12 -1.35
C THR A 178 -10.98 -6.25 -0.98
N GLU A 179 -12.29 -5.95 -1.01
CA GLU A 179 -13.36 -6.87 -0.65
C GLU A 179 -13.38 -8.15 -1.51
N ALA A 180 -13.10 -8.01 -2.81
CA ALA A 180 -13.24 -9.09 -3.78
C ALA A 180 -12.09 -9.14 -4.78
N MET A 181 -11.96 -10.28 -5.46
CA MET A 181 -10.89 -10.54 -6.43
C MET A 181 -10.77 -9.48 -7.53
N HIS A 182 -11.86 -8.89 -8.00
CA HIS A 182 -11.78 -7.81 -9.00
C HIS A 182 -11.10 -6.55 -8.44
N GLY A 183 -11.25 -6.27 -7.14
CA GLY A 183 -10.52 -5.20 -6.44
C GLY A 183 -9.03 -5.50 -6.37
N TYR A 184 -8.68 -6.70 -5.91
CA TYR A 184 -7.28 -7.16 -5.91
C TYR A 184 -6.61 -7.02 -7.27
N TRP A 185 -7.27 -7.46 -8.35
CA TRP A 185 -6.71 -7.37 -9.69
C TRP A 185 -6.54 -5.93 -10.18
N ARG A 186 -7.47 -5.01 -9.86
CA ARG A 186 -7.29 -3.59 -10.20
C ARG A 186 -6.06 -3.00 -9.55
N VAL A 187 -5.90 -3.20 -8.23
CA VAL A 187 -4.74 -2.69 -7.48
C VAL A 187 -3.45 -3.31 -8.00
N ARG A 188 -3.44 -4.63 -8.25
CA ARG A 188 -2.27 -5.32 -8.82
C ARG A 188 -1.90 -4.76 -10.19
N ILE A 189 -2.86 -4.56 -11.08
CA ILE A 189 -2.63 -3.95 -12.39
C ILE A 189 -2.08 -2.53 -12.23
N GLY A 190 -2.65 -1.74 -11.33
CA GLY A 190 -2.17 -0.41 -10.98
C GLY A 190 -0.72 -0.43 -10.51
N ALA A 191 -0.39 -1.27 -9.53
CA ALA A 191 0.96 -1.44 -9.00
C ALA A 191 1.98 -1.83 -10.08
N MET A 192 1.64 -2.81 -10.93
CA MET A 192 2.49 -3.23 -12.05
C MET A 192 2.66 -2.12 -13.09
N ALA A 193 1.61 -1.36 -13.40
CA ALA A 193 1.69 -0.24 -14.32
C ALA A 193 2.62 0.87 -13.78
N ARG A 194 2.55 1.17 -12.50
CA ARG A 194 3.45 2.17 -11.87
C ARG A 194 4.90 1.69 -11.88
N ALA A 195 5.17 0.39 -11.63
CA ALA A 195 6.52 -0.17 -11.75
C ALA A 195 7.08 0.00 -13.18
N LEU A 196 6.27 -0.32 -14.20
CA LEU A 196 6.62 -0.15 -15.60
C LEU A 196 6.91 1.32 -15.96
N GLU A 197 5.98 2.22 -15.67
CA GLU A 197 6.03 3.63 -16.07
C GLU A 197 7.18 4.40 -15.42
N ASN A 198 7.46 4.11 -14.15
CA ASN A 198 8.51 4.79 -13.38
C ASN A 198 9.83 4.02 -13.37
N GLN A 199 9.89 2.84 -13.98
CA GLN A 199 11.06 1.95 -13.92
C GLN A 199 11.55 1.81 -12.48
N CYS A 200 10.64 1.42 -11.57
CA CYS A 200 10.87 1.20 -10.15
C CYS A 200 10.31 -0.16 -9.73
N VAL A 201 10.55 -0.56 -8.50
CA VAL A 201 9.87 -1.71 -7.90
C VAL A 201 8.60 -1.23 -7.20
N SER A 202 7.51 -1.97 -7.36
CA SER A 202 6.25 -1.75 -6.64
C SER A 202 5.95 -2.93 -5.72
N VAL A 203 5.58 -2.65 -4.47
CA VAL A 203 5.35 -3.64 -3.41
C VAL A 203 3.92 -3.51 -2.92
N MET A 204 3.11 -4.53 -3.14
CA MET A 204 1.70 -4.56 -2.76
C MET A 204 1.49 -5.48 -1.56
N SER A 205 0.81 -5.00 -0.53
CA SER A 205 0.29 -5.81 0.58
C SER A 205 -1.22 -5.88 0.52
N SER A 206 -1.81 -6.91 1.12
CA SER A 206 -3.26 -7.11 1.12
C SER A 206 -3.80 -7.42 2.49
N LEU A 207 -4.93 -6.78 2.84
CA LEU A 207 -5.74 -7.17 3.99
C LEU A 207 -6.46 -8.48 3.67
N LEU A 208 -6.58 -9.34 4.66
CA LEU A 208 -7.44 -10.52 4.62
C LEU A 208 -8.47 -10.44 5.73
N SER A 209 -9.73 -10.70 5.39
CA SER A 209 -10.82 -10.75 6.35
C SER A 209 -11.93 -11.70 5.88
N ASN A 210 -12.52 -12.38 6.83
CA ASN A 210 -13.80 -13.08 6.72
C ASN A 210 -14.45 -13.07 8.12
N GLU A 211 -14.59 -11.86 8.66
CA GLU A 211 -15.07 -11.64 10.03
C GLU A 211 -16.23 -10.64 10.03
N ALA A 212 -17.43 -11.15 9.96
CA ALA A 212 -18.67 -10.39 9.80
C ALA A 212 -18.94 -9.32 10.89
N ARG A 213 -18.21 -9.36 12.01
CA ARG A 213 -18.33 -8.36 13.09
C ARG A 213 -17.64 -7.03 12.78
N PHE A 214 -16.76 -6.99 11.79
CA PHE A 214 -16.09 -5.77 11.36
C PHE A 214 -16.85 -5.08 10.24
N ASN A 215 -17.49 -3.97 10.51
CA ASN A 215 -18.17 -3.22 9.46
C ASN A 215 -17.16 -2.61 8.49
N GLY A 216 -17.34 -2.88 7.21
CA GLY A 216 -16.58 -2.32 6.09
C GLY A 216 -15.23 -2.98 5.79
N VAL A 217 -14.75 -3.85 6.68
CA VAL A 217 -13.60 -4.74 6.47
C VAL A 217 -13.93 -6.18 6.84
N ASP A 218 -15.22 -6.52 6.84
CA ASP A 218 -15.76 -7.85 7.11
C ASP A 218 -15.29 -8.89 6.08
N GLU A 219 -15.17 -8.49 4.82
CA GLU A 219 -14.60 -9.29 3.75
C GLU A 219 -13.40 -8.57 3.12
N ALA A 220 -12.26 -9.26 3.03
CA ALA A 220 -11.09 -8.77 2.31
C ALA A 220 -10.26 -9.93 1.78
N THR A 221 -9.74 -9.79 0.56
CA THR A 221 -8.96 -10.82 -0.12
C THR A 221 -7.78 -10.24 -0.90
N GLY A 222 -6.75 -11.07 -1.11
CA GLY A 222 -5.56 -10.71 -1.87
C GLY A 222 -4.35 -11.49 -1.44
N THR A 223 -3.18 -10.97 -1.74
CA THR A 223 -1.88 -11.50 -1.29
C THR A 223 -0.82 -10.42 -1.38
N GLY A 224 0.33 -10.64 -0.74
CA GLY A 224 1.54 -9.86 -0.96
C GLY A 224 2.11 -10.06 -2.35
N GLY A 225 2.62 -9.01 -2.98
CA GLY A 225 3.26 -9.09 -4.29
C GLY A 225 4.32 -8.02 -4.50
N VAL A 226 5.38 -8.37 -5.23
CA VAL A 226 6.47 -7.46 -5.60
C VAL A 226 6.63 -7.48 -7.11
N PHE A 227 6.63 -6.30 -7.72
CA PHE A 227 6.61 -6.14 -9.16
C PHE A 227 7.71 -5.17 -9.60
N GLY A 228 8.47 -5.56 -10.62
CA GLY A 228 9.47 -4.72 -11.28
C GLY A 228 9.06 -4.34 -12.69
N PRO A 229 9.81 -3.45 -13.35
CA PRO A 229 9.63 -3.20 -14.77
C PRO A 229 10.02 -4.47 -15.55
N PRO A 230 9.24 -4.92 -16.57
CA PRO A 230 9.64 -6.04 -17.42
C PRO A 230 10.75 -5.60 -18.38
N ASP A 231 11.98 -5.63 -17.90
CA ASP A 231 13.19 -5.18 -18.61
C ASP A 231 14.40 -6.01 -18.13
N ARG A 232 15.61 -5.70 -18.62
CA ARG A 232 16.87 -6.38 -18.23
C ARG A 232 17.07 -6.34 -16.72
N GLY A 233 17.36 -7.49 -16.14
CA GLY A 233 17.56 -7.66 -14.69
C GLY A 233 16.28 -7.90 -13.91
N PHE A 234 15.11 -7.90 -14.57
CA PHE A 234 13.81 -8.19 -13.98
C PHE A 234 13.09 -9.35 -14.71
N PRO A 235 12.12 -10.02 -14.07
CA PRO A 235 11.31 -11.04 -14.73
C PRO A 235 10.55 -10.49 -15.95
N ALA A 236 10.38 -11.30 -16.98
CA ALA A 236 9.74 -10.89 -18.24
C ALA A 236 8.27 -10.49 -18.08
N ASP A 237 7.58 -11.01 -17.08
CA ASP A 237 6.20 -10.67 -16.72
C ASP A 237 6.12 -9.56 -15.66
N GLY A 238 7.28 -9.09 -15.18
CA GLY A 238 7.37 -8.09 -14.11
C GLY A 238 7.06 -8.60 -12.70
N VAL A 239 6.78 -9.90 -12.51
CA VAL A 239 6.44 -10.48 -11.20
C VAL A 239 7.71 -10.98 -10.51
N MET A 240 8.22 -10.23 -9.52
CA MET A 240 9.43 -10.60 -8.78
C MET A 240 9.12 -11.60 -7.66
N ALA A 241 8.02 -11.39 -6.94
CA ALA A 241 7.52 -12.30 -5.93
C ALA A 241 6.00 -12.18 -5.81
N LEU A 242 5.34 -13.27 -5.47
CA LEU A 242 3.89 -13.31 -5.28
C LEU A 242 3.53 -14.41 -4.27
N GLY A 243 2.74 -14.06 -3.27
CA GLY A 243 2.20 -15.00 -2.30
C GLY A 243 0.99 -15.75 -2.84
N GLU A 244 0.49 -16.69 -2.06
CA GLU A 244 -0.74 -17.41 -2.35
C GLU A 244 -1.97 -16.56 -1.97
N ILE A 245 -2.91 -16.40 -2.91
CA ILE A 245 -4.10 -15.57 -2.69
C ILE A 245 -4.96 -16.15 -1.55
N GLY A 246 -5.34 -15.27 -0.61
CA GLY A 246 -6.17 -15.62 0.53
C GLY A 246 -5.46 -16.39 1.64
N THR A 247 -4.15 -16.65 1.48
CA THR A 247 -3.34 -17.33 2.49
C THR A 247 -2.57 -16.30 3.32
N PRO A 248 -2.79 -16.24 4.65
CA PRO A 248 -2.03 -15.34 5.54
C PRO A 248 -0.53 -15.65 5.53
N GLY A 249 0.29 -14.61 5.51
CA GLY A 249 1.75 -14.73 5.60
C GLY A 249 2.49 -13.60 4.94
N TRP A 250 3.82 -13.69 5.02
CA TRP A 250 4.73 -12.77 4.36
C TRP A 250 5.15 -13.29 2.97
N THR A 251 5.23 -12.38 2.02
CA THR A 251 5.91 -12.59 0.74
C THR A 251 7.22 -11.82 0.77
N TYR A 252 8.34 -12.51 0.60
CA TYR A 252 9.69 -11.94 0.65
C TYR A 252 10.23 -11.70 -0.75
N CYS A 253 10.97 -10.61 -0.92
CA CYS A 253 11.69 -10.31 -2.15
C CYS A 253 12.99 -9.56 -1.85
N ASP A 254 14.09 -10.03 -2.42
CA ASP A 254 15.35 -9.26 -2.41
C ASP A 254 15.33 -8.25 -3.56
N ILE A 255 15.38 -6.95 -3.22
CA ILE A 255 15.35 -5.84 -4.18
C ILE A 255 16.77 -5.33 -4.40
N ASP A 256 17.25 -5.43 -5.63
CA ASP A 256 18.51 -4.85 -6.07
C ASP A 256 18.29 -3.42 -6.59
N LEU A 257 18.72 -2.43 -5.80
CA LEU A 257 18.63 -1.02 -6.16
C LEU A 257 19.55 -0.65 -7.35
N ASP A 258 20.63 -1.40 -7.56
CA ASP A 258 21.53 -1.14 -8.68
C ASP A 258 20.91 -1.65 -10.00
N ALA A 259 20.12 -2.71 -9.97
CA ALA A 259 19.31 -3.13 -11.11
C ALA A 259 18.28 -2.06 -11.51
N ILE A 260 17.64 -1.40 -10.53
CA ILE A 260 16.74 -0.27 -10.79
C ILE A 260 17.46 0.89 -11.45
N LYS A 261 18.64 1.27 -10.96
CA LYS A 261 19.47 2.33 -11.56
C LYS A 261 19.93 1.96 -12.97
N ALA A 262 20.31 0.70 -13.17
CA ALA A 262 20.76 0.19 -14.46
C ALA A 262 19.67 0.26 -15.53
N VAL A 263 18.44 -0.20 -15.22
CA VAL A 263 17.32 -0.18 -16.16
C VAL A 263 16.88 1.26 -16.49
N ARG A 264 16.96 2.17 -15.54
CA ARG A 264 16.69 3.60 -15.78
C ARG A 264 17.69 4.27 -16.70
N LYS A 265 18.95 3.80 -16.68
CA LYS A 265 20.05 4.36 -17.47
C LYS A 265 20.16 3.72 -18.85
N ASP A 266 20.02 2.41 -18.96
CA ASP A 266 20.29 1.62 -20.17
C ASP A 266 19.34 0.40 -20.28
N GLY A 267 18.06 0.54 -19.96
CA GLY A 267 17.03 -0.46 -20.20
C GLY A 267 16.75 -0.66 -21.69
N VAL A 268 16.01 -1.71 -22.02
CA VAL A 268 15.52 -1.95 -23.39
C VAL A 268 14.61 -0.81 -23.84
N VAL A 269 13.87 -0.25 -22.89
CA VAL A 269 13.05 0.95 -23.07
C VAL A 269 13.34 1.95 -21.94
N LEU A 270 13.11 3.23 -22.18
CA LEU A 270 13.46 4.30 -21.27
C LEU A 270 12.21 5.13 -20.93
N ASN A 271 11.19 4.49 -20.34
CA ASN A 271 9.91 5.11 -20.03
C ASN A 271 10.04 6.42 -19.23
N ARG A 272 10.92 6.46 -18.23
CA ARG A 272 11.18 7.68 -17.46
C ARG A 272 11.75 8.82 -18.30
N THR A 273 12.72 8.52 -19.17
CA THR A 273 13.39 9.50 -20.01
C THR A 273 12.45 10.06 -21.07
N HIS A 274 11.70 9.16 -21.73
CA HIS A 274 10.79 9.53 -22.82
C HIS A 274 9.45 10.08 -22.32
N TRP A 275 9.19 10.06 -21.01
CA TRP A 275 7.89 10.46 -20.46
C TRP A 275 7.44 11.85 -20.93
N SER A 276 8.34 12.84 -20.89
CA SER A 276 8.02 14.23 -21.26
C SER A 276 7.72 14.41 -22.75
N GLU A 277 8.03 13.44 -23.60
CA GLU A 277 7.72 13.53 -25.04
C GLU A 277 6.21 13.54 -25.30
N GLN A 278 5.42 12.90 -24.43
CA GLN A 278 3.96 12.92 -24.53
C GLN A 278 3.37 14.32 -24.27
N ASP A 279 4.04 15.17 -23.49
CA ASP A 279 3.57 16.52 -23.18
C ASP A 279 3.60 17.43 -24.43
N MET A 280 4.37 17.05 -25.44
CA MET A 280 4.47 17.74 -26.73
C MET A 280 3.51 17.19 -27.79
N ARG A 281 2.70 16.21 -27.46
CA ARG A 281 1.72 15.64 -28.39
C ARG A 281 0.41 16.43 -28.33
N ASP A 282 -0.24 16.59 -29.50
CA ASP A 282 -1.61 17.08 -29.51
C ASP A 282 -2.55 16.02 -28.94
N LEU A 283 -3.12 16.33 -27.78
CA LEU A 283 -4.08 15.47 -27.09
C LEU A 283 -5.52 15.80 -27.43
N SER A 284 -5.76 16.72 -28.38
CA SER A 284 -7.08 16.90 -28.97
C SER A 284 -7.39 15.70 -29.88
N VAL A 285 -8.31 14.86 -29.46
CA VAL A 285 -8.66 13.63 -30.17
C VAL A 285 -10.01 13.83 -30.87
N PRO A 286 -10.04 14.08 -32.22
CA PRO A 286 -11.29 14.20 -32.95
C PRO A 286 -11.99 12.85 -33.06
N VAL A 287 -13.33 12.90 -33.06
CA VAL A 287 -14.13 11.73 -33.44
C VAL A 287 -14.17 11.66 -34.97
N VAL A 288 -13.65 10.57 -35.53
CA VAL A 288 -13.68 10.33 -36.98
C VAL A 288 -14.58 9.14 -37.24
N THR A 289 -15.56 9.33 -38.13
CA THR A 289 -16.43 8.24 -38.59
C THR A 289 -15.82 7.62 -39.82
N VAL A 290 -15.68 6.30 -39.82
CA VAL A 290 -15.35 5.55 -41.02
C VAL A 290 -16.64 5.50 -41.84
N SER A 291 -16.77 6.38 -42.85
CA SER A 291 -17.82 6.27 -43.86
C SER A 291 -17.32 5.37 -44.96
N ASP A 292 -18.19 4.48 -45.48
CA ASP A 292 -17.97 3.74 -46.72
C ASP A 292 -17.98 4.71 -47.92
N GLU A 293 -16.97 5.56 -48.04
CA GLU A 293 -16.67 6.25 -49.30
C GLU A 293 -15.71 5.39 -50.11
N SER A 294 -16.24 4.27 -50.61
CA SER A 294 -15.73 3.61 -51.80
C SER A 294 -16.49 4.19 -52.99
N SER A 295 -15.96 5.21 -53.60
CA SER A 295 -16.27 5.59 -54.96
C SER A 295 -15.07 6.12 -55.69
#